data_93d518253a52687539fe6eeedb649bf8
#
_entry.id   93d518253a52687539fe6eeedb649bf8
#
_cell.length_a   1.000
_cell.length_b   1.000
_cell.length_c   1.000
_cell.angle_alpha   90.00
_cell.angle_beta   90.00
_cell.angle_gamma   90.00
#
_symmetry.space_group_name_H-M   'P 1'
#
loop_
_entity.id
_entity.type
_entity.pdbx_description
1 polymer ?
#
loop_
_entity_poly.entity_id
_entity_poly.type
_entity_poly.pdbx_seq_one_letter_code
_entity_poly.pdbx_strand_id
1 'polypeptide(L)'
;MIKKYLTDLTLIGVAVIWALNFSVVKIALLEFDPYSFNAIRFFLAFILLYIAAKRKGFSLRVKKEHFWALVGIGLIGNLLYQMLFIVGLNLTKAANASVMLGTIPIWVALLSQFFTEEKLTFLKSLGVLFAFFGVALIVAGGDNEISFKSDTFLGDIITILSAIVWAVYTIFSKKYLKFYNSTQFSAFMALIGFICLAIIGAPAVLELEWSSISTKAYGGLIYSGTLSVGIAYLIWNNGIVKIGAVRTATYQNLVPVLGLIFGVIILDEVLTLFQYIGALSVIAGIVMARLPVKKNLVTPNPLSE
;
A
#
# COMPACT_ATOMS: atom_id res chain seq x y z
N MET A 1 -9.02 7.87 24.93
CA MET A 1 -8.53 8.76 23.88
C MET A 1 -7.30 8.20 23.16
N ILE A 2 -6.27 7.71 23.82
CA ILE A 2 -5.00 7.17 23.24
C ILE A 2 -5.21 6.04 22.22
N LYS A 3 -6.09 5.07 22.48
CA LYS A 3 -6.38 3.96 21.54
C LYS A 3 -6.93 4.41 20.17
N LYS A 4 -7.56 5.59 20.10
CA LYS A 4 -8.14 6.12 18.85
C LYS A 4 -7.05 6.62 17.90
N TYR A 5 -5.97 7.20 18.42
CA TYR A 5 -4.86 7.75 17.61
C TYR A 5 -3.75 6.72 17.31
N LEU A 6 -3.73 5.60 18.04
CA LEU A 6 -2.70 4.57 17.84
C LEU A 6 -2.74 3.97 16.43
N THR A 7 -3.95 3.76 15.86
CA THR A 7 -4.09 3.24 14.50
C THR A 7 -3.56 4.24 13.47
N ASP A 8 -3.79 5.53 13.70
CA ASP A 8 -3.30 6.59 12.81
C ASP A 8 -1.79 6.67 12.83
N LEU A 9 -1.19 6.65 14.02
CA LEU A 9 0.27 6.65 14.19
C LEU A 9 0.91 5.43 13.50
N THR A 10 0.30 4.25 13.63
CA THR A 10 0.83 3.05 12.96
C THR A 10 0.69 3.14 11.44
N LEU A 11 -0.38 3.74 10.90
CA LEU A 11 -0.54 3.96 9.46
C LEU A 11 0.39 5.04 8.91
N ILE A 12 0.69 6.08 9.70
CA ILE A 12 1.76 7.03 9.37
C ILE A 12 3.11 6.30 9.30
N GLY A 13 3.38 5.40 10.26
CA GLY A 13 4.56 4.53 10.23
C GLY A 13 4.63 3.67 8.96
N VAL A 14 3.50 3.14 8.48
CA VAL A 14 3.44 2.43 7.18
C VAL A 14 3.81 3.36 6.03
N ALA A 15 3.30 4.59 6.02
CA ALA A 15 3.63 5.56 4.98
C ALA A 15 5.14 5.91 4.98
N VAL A 16 5.77 6.03 6.16
CA VAL A 16 7.24 6.21 6.30
C VAL A 16 7.98 5.01 5.70
N ILE A 17 7.58 3.79 6.09
CA ILE A 17 8.20 2.55 5.57
C ILE A 17 8.08 2.50 4.05
N TRP A 18 6.92 2.80 3.49
CA TRP A 18 6.72 2.75 2.04
C TRP A 18 7.39 3.89 1.29
N ALA A 19 7.48 5.09 1.87
CA ALA A 19 8.23 6.21 1.28
C ALA A 19 9.71 5.87 1.10
N LEU A 20 10.33 5.29 2.14
CA LEU A 20 11.73 4.85 2.07
C LEU A 20 11.90 3.63 1.15
N ASN A 21 10.89 2.76 1.05
CA ASN A 21 10.98 1.51 0.28
C ASN A 21 11.20 1.75 -1.22
N PHE A 22 10.72 2.86 -1.81
CA PHE A 22 10.97 3.17 -3.22
C PHE A 22 12.47 3.27 -3.53
N SER A 23 13.20 4.05 -2.75
CA SER A 23 14.65 4.21 -2.92
C SER A 23 15.40 2.91 -2.59
N VAL A 24 14.98 2.23 -1.52
CA VAL A 24 15.58 0.96 -1.09
C VAL A 24 15.44 -0.12 -2.15
N VAL A 25 14.26 -0.27 -2.77
CA VAL A 25 14.03 -1.23 -3.85
C VAL A 25 14.85 -0.87 -5.07
N LYS A 26 14.90 0.40 -5.47
CA LYS A 26 15.71 0.83 -6.63
C LYS A 26 17.20 0.48 -6.47
N ILE A 27 17.75 0.72 -5.27
CA ILE A 27 19.14 0.35 -4.97
C ILE A 27 19.34 -1.18 -5.06
N ALA A 28 18.42 -1.94 -4.48
CA ALA A 28 18.52 -3.40 -4.50
C ALA A 28 18.38 -3.99 -5.91
N LEU A 29 17.52 -3.42 -6.76
CA LEU A 29 17.30 -3.88 -8.15
C LEU A 29 18.46 -3.53 -9.11
N LEU A 30 19.48 -2.81 -8.67
CA LEU A 30 20.72 -2.67 -9.42
C LEU A 30 21.55 -3.96 -9.43
N GLU A 31 21.33 -4.83 -8.45
CA GLU A 31 22.12 -6.06 -8.24
C GLU A 31 21.24 -7.33 -8.19
N PHE A 32 19.95 -7.20 -7.87
CA PHE A 32 18.99 -8.29 -7.91
C PHE A 32 18.12 -8.23 -9.16
N ASP A 33 17.86 -9.38 -9.76
CA ASP A 33 16.74 -9.50 -10.70
C ASP A 33 15.41 -9.25 -10.00
N PRO A 34 14.42 -8.56 -10.64
CA PRO A 34 13.13 -8.26 -10.04
C PRO A 34 12.34 -9.48 -9.52
N TYR A 35 12.48 -10.63 -10.18
CA TYR A 35 11.75 -11.85 -9.81
C TYR A 35 12.39 -12.52 -8.60
N SER A 36 13.73 -12.66 -8.60
CA SER A 36 14.49 -13.18 -7.45
C SER A 36 14.30 -12.29 -6.23
N PHE A 37 14.37 -10.98 -6.38
CA PHE A 37 14.12 -10.02 -5.31
C PHE A 37 12.73 -10.20 -4.69
N ASN A 38 11.68 -10.28 -5.51
CA ASN A 38 10.31 -10.48 -5.01
C ASN A 38 10.11 -11.84 -4.34
N ALA A 39 10.67 -12.91 -4.87
CA ALA A 39 10.58 -14.24 -4.27
C ALA A 39 11.17 -14.24 -2.85
N ILE A 40 12.39 -13.71 -2.69
CA ILE A 40 13.10 -13.72 -1.41
C ILE A 40 12.44 -12.76 -0.41
N ARG A 41 12.01 -11.57 -0.83
CA ARG A 41 11.34 -10.63 0.10
C ARG A 41 10.01 -11.17 0.62
N PHE A 42 9.24 -11.91 -0.19
CA PHE A 42 8.01 -12.57 0.27
C PHE A 42 8.29 -13.78 1.15
N PHE A 43 9.37 -14.50 0.94
CA PHE A 43 9.85 -15.52 1.87
C PHE A 43 10.14 -14.93 3.26
N LEU A 44 10.90 -13.83 3.32
CA LEU A 44 11.20 -13.12 4.57
C LEU A 44 9.92 -12.61 5.27
N ALA A 45 9.01 -12.02 4.49
CA ALA A 45 7.72 -11.56 5.01
C ALA A 45 6.88 -12.71 5.57
N PHE A 46 6.82 -13.83 4.84
CA PHE A 46 6.09 -15.03 5.29
C PHE A 46 6.65 -15.57 6.60
N ILE A 47 7.98 -15.78 6.70
CA ILE A 47 8.61 -16.26 7.93
C ILE A 47 8.29 -15.36 9.10
N LEU A 48 8.47 -14.03 8.94
CA LEU A 48 8.19 -13.05 10.00
C LEU A 48 6.75 -13.14 10.49
N LEU A 49 5.80 -13.12 9.55
CA LEU A 49 4.37 -13.13 9.85
C LEU A 49 3.90 -14.49 10.39
N TYR A 50 4.48 -15.59 9.91
CA TYR A 50 4.23 -16.94 10.43
C TYR A 50 4.66 -17.07 11.89
N ILE A 51 5.89 -16.62 12.22
CA ILE A 51 6.38 -16.62 13.60
C ILE A 51 5.48 -15.73 14.48
N ALA A 52 5.10 -14.54 13.99
CA ALA A 52 4.20 -13.65 14.71
C ALA A 52 2.82 -14.28 14.96
N ALA A 53 2.26 -14.99 13.96
CA ALA A 53 1.00 -15.70 14.10
C ALA A 53 1.10 -16.84 15.13
N LYS A 54 2.15 -17.65 15.04
CA LYS A 54 2.40 -18.75 15.96
C LYS A 54 2.57 -18.28 17.40
N ARG A 55 3.36 -17.22 17.64
CA ARG A 55 3.54 -16.64 18.98
C ARG A 55 2.25 -16.11 19.59
N LYS A 56 1.28 -15.70 18.76
CA LYS A 56 -0.06 -15.27 19.19
C LYS A 56 -1.07 -16.43 19.29
N GLY A 57 -0.65 -17.68 19.08
CA GLY A 57 -1.52 -18.85 19.12
C GLY A 57 -2.40 -19.02 17.89
N PHE A 58 -2.17 -18.28 16.80
CA PHE A 58 -2.95 -18.41 15.56
C PHE A 58 -2.37 -19.52 14.67
N SER A 59 -3.26 -20.31 14.08
CA SER A 59 -2.94 -21.29 13.03
C SER A 59 -3.16 -20.65 11.65
N LEU A 60 -2.42 -21.11 10.64
CA LEU A 60 -2.69 -20.76 9.22
C LEU A 60 -3.91 -21.51 8.65
N ARG A 61 -4.57 -22.36 9.46
CA ARG A 61 -5.78 -23.05 9.01
C ARG A 61 -6.88 -22.03 8.75
N VAL A 62 -7.47 -22.12 7.56
CA VAL A 62 -8.62 -21.33 7.15
C VAL A 62 -9.82 -22.26 6.92
N LYS A 63 -11.04 -21.73 7.02
CA LYS A 63 -12.25 -22.50 6.75
C LYS A 63 -12.24 -22.95 5.28
N LYS A 64 -12.67 -24.19 5.02
CA LYS A 64 -12.71 -24.74 3.65
C LYS A 64 -13.53 -23.88 2.69
N GLU A 65 -14.65 -23.34 3.18
CA GLU A 65 -15.54 -22.44 2.41
C GLU A 65 -14.88 -21.11 1.99
N HIS A 66 -13.85 -20.65 2.74
CA HIS A 66 -13.13 -19.41 2.46
C HIS A 66 -11.83 -19.64 1.68
N PHE A 67 -11.36 -20.90 1.59
CA PHE A 67 -10.01 -21.20 1.10
C PHE A 67 -9.74 -20.64 -0.29
N TRP A 68 -10.56 -20.96 -1.28
CA TRP A 68 -10.35 -20.51 -2.66
C TRP A 68 -10.49 -18.99 -2.83
N ALA A 69 -11.40 -18.39 -2.07
CA ALA A 69 -11.52 -16.93 -2.08
C ALA A 69 -10.29 -16.24 -1.48
N LEU A 70 -9.73 -16.78 -0.40
CA LEU A 70 -8.49 -16.27 0.20
C LEU A 70 -7.29 -16.50 -0.71
N VAL A 71 -7.21 -17.64 -1.40
CA VAL A 71 -6.20 -17.87 -2.44
C VAL A 71 -6.33 -16.82 -3.54
N GLY A 72 -7.53 -16.58 -4.05
CA GLY A 72 -7.77 -15.54 -5.07
C GLY A 72 -7.35 -14.14 -4.61
N ILE A 73 -7.66 -13.75 -3.36
CA ILE A 73 -7.24 -12.47 -2.78
C ILE A 73 -5.71 -12.43 -2.65
N GLY A 74 -5.07 -13.52 -2.24
CA GLY A 74 -3.61 -13.63 -2.17
C GLY A 74 -2.94 -13.49 -3.54
N LEU A 75 -3.50 -14.14 -4.56
CA LEU A 75 -3.03 -14.00 -5.95
C LEU A 75 -3.16 -12.57 -6.46
N ILE A 76 -4.29 -11.91 -6.19
CA ILE A 76 -4.51 -10.52 -6.59
C ILE A 76 -3.52 -9.58 -5.89
N GLY A 77 -3.45 -9.62 -4.55
CA GLY A 77 -2.70 -8.64 -3.77
C GLY A 77 -1.21 -8.91 -3.64
N ASN A 78 -0.78 -10.18 -3.70
CA ASN A 78 0.62 -10.54 -3.44
C ASN A 78 1.34 -11.16 -4.64
N LEU A 79 0.65 -11.53 -5.69
CA LEU A 79 1.27 -11.90 -6.95
C LEU A 79 1.03 -10.81 -8.00
N LEU A 80 -0.21 -10.63 -8.45
CA LEU A 80 -0.53 -9.74 -9.57
C LEU A 80 -0.14 -8.29 -9.27
N TYR A 81 -0.50 -7.76 -8.09
CA TYR A 81 -0.08 -6.43 -7.68
C TYR A 81 1.43 -6.27 -7.70
N GLN A 82 2.17 -7.22 -7.14
CA GLN A 82 3.63 -7.12 -7.03
C GLN A 82 4.31 -7.19 -8.40
N MET A 83 3.81 -8.03 -9.30
CA MET A 83 4.31 -8.09 -10.67
C MET A 83 4.07 -6.77 -11.41
N LEU A 84 2.84 -6.26 -11.38
CA LEU A 84 2.51 -4.98 -12.02
C LEU A 84 3.28 -3.82 -11.40
N PHE A 85 3.41 -3.79 -10.07
CA PHE A 85 4.14 -2.73 -9.36
C PHE A 85 5.61 -2.70 -9.76
N ILE A 86 6.31 -3.85 -9.75
CA ILE A 86 7.75 -3.88 -10.01
C ILE A 86 8.04 -3.58 -11.49
N VAL A 87 7.25 -4.15 -12.41
CA VAL A 87 7.39 -3.91 -13.85
C VAL A 87 7.03 -2.45 -14.19
N GLY A 88 5.93 -1.94 -13.64
CA GLY A 88 5.53 -0.55 -13.83
C GLY A 88 6.61 0.43 -13.32
N LEU A 89 7.13 0.21 -12.11
CA LEU A 89 8.18 1.05 -11.53
C LEU A 89 9.49 1.01 -12.32
N ASN A 90 9.81 -0.12 -12.94
CA ASN A 90 11.00 -0.25 -13.77
C ASN A 90 10.87 0.50 -15.12
N LEU A 91 9.65 0.56 -15.67
CA LEU A 91 9.35 1.16 -16.97
C LEU A 91 8.91 2.64 -16.89
N THR A 92 8.76 3.23 -15.68
CA THR A 92 8.39 4.64 -15.53
C THR A 92 9.30 5.39 -14.58
N LYS A 93 9.13 6.73 -14.52
CA LYS A 93 9.82 7.58 -13.54
C LYS A 93 9.20 7.37 -12.15
N ALA A 94 10.02 7.44 -11.11
CA ALA A 94 9.54 7.34 -9.72
C ALA A 94 8.47 8.40 -9.40
N ALA A 95 8.60 9.60 -9.96
CA ALA A 95 7.62 10.67 -9.86
C ALA A 95 6.26 10.26 -10.43
N ASN A 96 6.22 9.76 -11.68
CA ASN A 96 5.00 9.27 -12.31
C ASN A 96 4.38 8.13 -11.47
N ALA A 97 5.18 7.13 -11.08
CA ALA A 97 4.71 6.02 -10.25
C ALA A 97 4.06 6.50 -8.94
N SER A 98 4.61 7.54 -8.31
CA SER A 98 4.06 8.12 -7.08
C SER A 98 2.65 8.70 -7.31
N VAL A 99 2.42 9.43 -8.42
CA VAL A 99 1.09 9.95 -8.78
C VAL A 99 0.13 8.82 -9.11
N MET A 100 0.57 7.84 -9.91
CA MET A 100 -0.27 6.70 -10.30
C MET A 100 -0.72 5.90 -9.08
N LEU A 101 0.17 5.60 -8.15
CA LEU A 101 -0.18 4.94 -6.88
C LEU A 101 -0.99 5.84 -5.94
N GLY A 102 -0.84 7.16 -6.02
CA GLY A 102 -1.70 8.14 -5.36
C GLY A 102 -3.18 8.04 -5.77
N THR A 103 -3.49 7.34 -6.87
CA THR A 103 -4.88 7.06 -7.27
C THR A 103 -5.53 5.93 -6.45
N ILE A 104 -4.78 5.12 -5.70
CA ILE A 104 -5.31 3.99 -4.92
C ILE A 104 -6.52 4.36 -4.06
N PRO A 105 -6.51 5.46 -3.28
CA PRO A 105 -7.68 5.84 -2.48
C PRO A 105 -8.93 6.12 -3.31
N ILE A 106 -8.78 6.61 -4.54
CA ILE A 106 -9.91 6.84 -5.47
C ILE A 106 -10.54 5.50 -5.85
N TRP A 107 -9.72 4.51 -6.24
CA TRP A 107 -10.18 3.18 -6.61
C TRP A 107 -10.80 2.44 -5.43
N VAL A 108 -10.19 2.54 -4.24
CA VAL A 108 -10.76 1.98 -3.00
C VAL A 108 -12.11 2.63 -2.69
N ALA A 109 -12.22 3.95 -2.83
CA ALA A 109 -13.45 4.67 -2.60
C ALA A 109 -14.56 4.25 -3.58
N LEU A 110 -14.25 4.17 -4.88
CA LEU A 110 -15.18 3.72 -5.91
C LEU A 110 -15.65 2.28 -5.66
N LEU A 111 -14.72 1.35 -5.46
CA LEU A 111 -15.05 -0.06 -5.23
C LEU A 111 -15.82 -0.27 -3.92
N SER A 112 -15.58 0.55 -2.89
CA SER A 112 -16.29 0.45 -1.61
C SER A 112 -17.78 0.66 -1.76
N GLN A 113 -18.23 1.48 -2.71
CA GLN A 113 -19.65 1.74 -2.99
C GLN A 113 -20.42 0.47 -3.42
N PHE A 114 -19.75 -0.39 -4.17
CA PHE A 114 -20.37 -1.58 -4.77
C PHE A 114 -20.17 -2.84 -3.90
N PHE A 115 -19.06 -2.94 -3.19
CA PHE A 115 -18.64 -4.19 -2.56
C PHE A 115 -18.59 -4.13 -1.02
N THR A 116 -18.87 -2.99 -0.39
CA THR A 116 -18.86 -2.87 1.08
C THR A 116 -20.06 -2.08 1.59
N GLU A 117 -20.33 -2.19 2.90
CA GLU A 117 -21.31 -1.36 3.61
C GLU A 117 -20.78 0.07 3.87
N GLU A 118 -19.52 0.35 3.53
CA GLU A 118 -18.89 1.63 3.76
C GLU A 118 -19.29 2.63 2.68
N LYS A 119 -20.34 3.43 2.99
CA LYS A 119 -20.80 4.47 2.07
C LYS A 119 -19.84 5.64 2.02
N LEU A 120 -19.54 6.09 0.81
CA LEU A 120 -18.88 7.37 0.60
C LEU A 120 -19.85 8.49 0.95
N THR A 121 -19.37 9.46 1.70
CA THR A 121 -20.04 10.72 1.87
C THR A 121 -19.36 11.76 1.00
N PHE A 122 -20.06 12.83 0.70
CA PHE A 122 -19.51 13.95 -0.05
C PHE A 122 -18.16 14.43 0.51
N LEU A 123 -18.07 14.54 1.84
CA LEU A 123 -16.84 14.96 2.51
C LEU A 123 -15.68 13.97 2.36
N LYS A 124 -15.96 12.66 2.42
CA LYS A 124 -14.93 11.64 2.16
C LYS A 124 -14.45 11.67 0.71
N SER A 125 -15.38 11.84 -0.25
CA SER A 125 -15.04 11.95 -1.68
C SER A 125 -14.17 13.18 -1.93
N LEU A 126 -14.54 14.33 -1.38
CA LEU A 126 -13.71 15.53 -1.45
C LEU A 126 -12.33 15.29 -0.82
N GLY A 127 -12.26 14.66 0.35
CA GLY A 127 -10.99 14.34 1.00
C GLY A 127 -10.07 13.48 0.13
N VAL A 128 -10.61 12.46 -0.53
CA VAL A 128 -9.86 11.61 -1.46
C VAL A 128 -9.35 12.41 -2.66
N LEU A 129 -10.20 13.27 -3.25
CA LEU A 129 -9.82 14.12 -4.38
C LEU A 129 -8.76 15.16 -3.98
N PHE A 130 -8.93 15.84 -2.85
CA PHE A 130 -7.93 16.79 -2.34
C PHE A 130 -6.57 16.13 -2.11
N ALA A 131 -6.55 14.94 -1.53
CA ALA A 131 -5.31 14.21 -1.32
C ALA A 131 -4.65 13.81 -2.65
N PHE A 132 -5.43 13.37 -3.65
CA PHE A 132 -4.91 13.03 -4.97
C PHE A 132 -4.32 14.25 -5.70
N PHE A 133 -5.07 15.35 -5.76
CA PHE A 133 -4.58 16.59 -6.36
C PHE A 133 -3.35 17.14 -5.64
N GLY A 134 -3.29 16.99 -4.30
CA GLY A 134 -2.10 17.32 -3.53
C GLY A 134 -0.88 16.53 -3.96
N VAL A 135 -1.01 15.21 -4.18
CA VAL A 135 0.08 14.37 -4.71
C VAL A 135 0.51 14.83 -6.10
N ALA A 136 -0.44 15.13 -6.99
CA ALA A 136 -0.16 15.62 -8.32
C ALA A 136 0.62 16.96 -8.28
N LEU A 137 0.25 17.89 -7.38
CA LEU A 137 0.96 19.16 -7.18
C LEU A 137 2.39 18.96 -6.63
N ILE A 138 2.58 18.02 -5.67
CA ILE A 138 3.91 17.70 -5.16
C ILE A 138 4.84 17.27 -6.29
N VAL A 139 4.36 16.37 -7.14
CA VAL A 139 5.17 15.83 -8.24
C VAL A 139 5.40 16.88 -9.34
N ALA A 140 4.36 17.67 -9.70
CA ALA A 140 4.48 18.73 -10.68
C ALA A 140 5.40 19.89 -10.24
N GLY A 141 5.54 20.08 -8.92
CA GLY A 141 6.42 21.12 -8.35
C GLY A 141 7.85 20.68 -8.14
N GLY A 142 8.19 19.40 -8.34
CA GLY A 142 9.56 18.89 -8.23
C GLY A 142 10.33 19.03 -9.55
N ASP A 143 11.65 18.87 -9.48
CA ASP A 143 12.54 18.84 -10.65
C ASP A 143 12.31 17.61 -11.55
N ASN A 144 11.62 16.61 -11.02
CA ASN A 144 11.21 15.42 -11.77
C ASN A 144 9.92 15.71 -12.53
N GLU A 145 10.02 16.21 -13.75
CA GLU A 145 8.87 16.45 -14.61
C GLU A 145 7.99 15.20 -14.74
N ILE A 146 6.68 15.38 -14.53
CA ILE A 146 5.69 14.39 -14.99
C ILE A 146 5.79 14.35 -16.50
N SER A 147 6.29 13.25 -17.04
CA SER A 147 6.43 13.08 -18.47
C SER A 147 5.51 11.96 -18.93
N PHE A 148 4.52 12.29 -19.74
CA PHE A 148 3.69 11.33 -20.47
C PHE A 148 4.26 11.03 -21.85
N LYS A 149 5.59 11.01 -21.97
CA LYS A 149 6.28 10.64 -23.20
C LYS A 149 6.03 9.16 -23.51
N SER A 150 6.11 8.80 -24.78
CA SER A 150 5.87 7.44 -25.26
C SER A 150 6.75 6.35 -24.60
N ASP A 151 7.93 6.72 -24.12
CA ASP A 151 8.90 5.86 -23.45
C ASP A 151 8.51 5.47 -22.01
N THR A 152 7.70 6.29 -21.31
CA THR A 152 7.19 5.97 -19.94
C THR A 152 5.73 5.54 -19.93
N PHE A 153 4.98 5.74 -21.01
CA PHE A 153 3.54 5.56 -21.08
C PHE A 153 3.08 4.14 -20.67
N LEU A 154 3.80 3.12 -21.14
CA LEU A 154 3.50 1.73 -20.78
C LEU A 154 3.69 1.49 -19.27
N GLY A 155 4.76 2.01 -18.69
CA GLY A 155 5.04 1.94 -17.26
C GLY A 155 3.96 2.64 -16.43
N ASP A 156 3.48 3.79 -16.89
CA ASP A 156 2.40 4.55 -16.25
C ASP A 156 1.08 3.75 -16.21
N ILE A 157 0.67 3.15 -17.35
CA ILE A 157 -0.51 2.30 -17.42
C ILE A 157 -0.40 1.08 -16.50
N ILE A 158 0.75 0.38 -16.53
CA ILE A 158 0.97 -0.79 -15.67
C ILE A 158 0.91 -0.38 -14.19
N THR A 159 1.44 0.78 -13.84
CA THR A 159 1.40 1.29 -12.46
C THR A 159 -0.03 1.66 -12.03
N ILE A 160 -0.85 2.26 -12.91
CA ILE A 160 -2.28 2.49 -12.63
C ILE A 160 -3.02 1.16 -12.44
N LEU A 161 -2.76 0.17 -13.29
CA LEU A 161 -3.35 -1.16 -13.12
C LEU A 161 -2.96 -1.78 -11.79
N SER A 162 -1.71 -1.61 -11.35
CA SER A 162 -1.29 -2.05 -10.01
C SER A 162 -2.08 -1.35 -8.90
N ALA A 163 -2.36 -0.04 -9.03
CA ALA A 163 -3.16 0.71 -8.07
C ALA A 163 -4.60 0.18 -7.97
N ILE A 164 -5.21 -0.16 -9.10
CA ILE A 164 -6.54 -0.79 -9.16
C ILE A 164 -6.52 -2.17 -8.47
N VAL A 165 -5.53 -2.99 -8.80
CA VAL A 165 -5.37 -4.34 -8.22
C VAL A 165 -5.18 -4.27 -6.70
N TRP A 166 -4.39 -3.30 -6.20
CA TRP A 166 -4.25 -3.07 -4.76
C TRP A 166 -5.54 -2.61 -4.10
N ALA A 167 -6.34 -1.80 -4.77
CA ALA A 167 -7.66 -1.39 -4.29
C ALA A 167 -8.61 -2.59 -4.20
N VAL A 168 -8.61 -3.48 -5.21
CA VAL A 168 -9.38 -4.74 -5.21
C VAL A 168 -8.96 -5.60 -4.01
N TYR A 169 -7.66 -5.83 -3.82
CA TYR A 169 -7.14 -6.53 -2.64
C TYR A 169 -7.65 -5.91 -1.33
N THR A 170 -7.55 -4.60 -1.19
CA THR A 170 -7.96 -3.88 0.03
C THR A 170 -9.44 -4.06 0.34
N ILE A 171 -10.31 -3.94 -0.67
CA ILE A 171 -11.77 -4.09 -0.52
C ILE A 171 -12.17 -5.53 -0.20
N PHE A 172 -11.65 -6.51 -0.95
CA PHE A 172 -12.01 -7.91 -0.71
C PHE A 172 -11.38 -8.47 0.58
N SER A 173 -10.20 -8.01 0.97
CA SER A 173 -9.59 -8.32 2.27
C SER A 173 -10.50 -7.93 3.44
N LYS A 174 -11.17 -6.77 3.37
CA LYS A 174 -12.11 -6.30 4.41
C LYS A 174 -13.21 -7.32 4.73
N LYS A 175 -13.73 -8.03 3.71
CA LYS A 175 -14.77 -9.06 3.89
C LYS A 175 -14.26 -10.20 4.78
N TYR A 176 -13.04 -10.68 4.56
CA TYR A 176 -12.49 -11.85 5.26
C TYR A 176 -11.78 -11.50 6.57
N LEU A 177 -11.30 -10.28 6.71
CA LEU A 177 -10.79 -9.76 7.98
C LEU A 177 -11.86 -9.68 9.10
N LYS A 178 -13.15 -9.90 8.78
CA LYS A 178 -14.21 -10.11 9.79
C LYS A 178 -14.11 -11.48 10.46
N PHE A 179 -13.50 -12.48 9.79
CA PHE A 179 -13.44 -13.88 10.24
C PHE A 179 -12.06 -14.29 10.74
N TYR A 180 -11.01 -13.56 10.36
CA TYR A 180 -9.62 -13.89 10.67
C TYR A 180 -8.93 -12.72 11.33
N ASN A 181 -8.06 -13.02 12.31
CA ASN A 181 -7.20 -11.99 12.88
C ASN A 181 -6.24 -11.44 11.80
N SER A 182 -5.94 -10.12 11.86
CA SER A 182 -5.07 -9.47 10.87
C SER A 182 -3.70 -10.15 10.73
N THR A 183 -3.13 -10.69 11.83
CA THR A 183 -1.84 -11.39 11.80
C THR A 183 -1.95 -12.73 11.06
N GLN A 184 -3.00 -13.52 11.36
CA GLN A 184 -3.29 -14.78 10.68
C GLN A 184 -3.55 -14.54 9.18
N PHE A 185 -4.40 -13.57 8.86
CA PHE A 185 -4.73 -13.21 7.49
C PHE A 185 -3.47 -12.77 6.72
N SER A 186 -2.67 -11.85 7.27
CA SER A 186 -1.45 -11.38 6.59
C SER A 186 -0.42 -12.49 6.39
N ALA A 187 -0.28 -13.42 7.36
CA ALA A 187 0.61 -14.56 7.22
C ALA A 187 0.14 -15.53 6.12
N PHE A 188 -1.18 -15.77 6.02
CA PHE A 188 -1.74 -16.61 4.96
C PHE A 188 -1.57 -15.94 3.58
N MET A 189 -1.82 -14.62 3.48
CA MET A 189 -1.61 -13.85 2.25
C MET A 189 -0.13 -13.88 1.82
N ALA A 190 0.81 -13.70 2.75
CA ALA A 190 2.24 -13.77 2.48
C ALA A 190 2.68 -15.16 2.03
N LEU A 191 2.07 -16.24 2.58
CA LEU A 191 2.31 -17.61 2.13
C LEU A 191 1.93 -17.80 0.66
N ILE A 192 0.73 -17.35 0.26
CA ILE A 192 0.29 -17.43 -1.15
C ILE A 192 1.25 -16.66 -2.06
N GLY A 193 1.58 -15.41 -1.66
CA GLY A 193 2.55 -14.60 -2.40
C GLY A 193 3.91 -15.27 -2.51
N PHE A 194 4.44 -15.81 -1.42
CA PHE A 194 5.72 -16.53 -1.41
C PHE A 194 5.70 -17.74 -2.34
N ILE A 195 4.69 -18.62 -2.24
CA ILE A 195 4.63 -19.82 -3.09
C ILE A 195 4.64 -19.44 -4.57
N CYS A 196 3.78 -18.49 -4.97
CA CYS A 196 3.67 -18.11 -6.38
C CYS A 196 4.92 -17.38 -6.89
N LEU A 197 5.46 -16.45 -6.09
CA LEU A 197 6.66 -15.70 -6.47
C LEU A 197 7.92 -16.57 -6.43
N ALA A 198 7.99 -17.56 -5.53
CA ALA A 198 9.08 -18.53 -5.51
C ALA A 198 9.09 -19.39 -6.77
N ILE A 199 7.93 -19.84 -7.24
CA ILE A 199 7.83 -20.60 -8.51
C ILE A 199 8.32 -19.77 -9.69
N ILE A 200 7.87 -18.50 -9.78
CA ILE A 200 8.25 -17.59 -10.87
C ILE A 200 9.72 -17.17 -10.77
N GLY A 201 10.19 -16.86 -9.56
CA GLY A 201 11.54 -16.37 -9.31
C GLY A 201 12.59 -17.46 -9.17
N ALA A 202 12.21 -18.75 -9.09
CA ALA A 202 13.16 -19.85 -8.87
C ALA A 202 14.33 -19.88 -9.88
N PRO A 203 14.12 -19.72 -11.20
CA PRO A 203 15.24 -19.69 -12.13
C PRO A 203 16.24 -18.57 -11.81
N ALA A 204 15.73 -17.34 -11.61
CA ALA A 204 16.56 -16.18 -11.30
C ALA A 204 17.28 -16.31 -9.93
N VAL A 205 16.66 -16.96 -8.93
CA VAL A 205 17.30 -17.23 -7.64
C VAL A 205 18.43 -18.24 -7.75
N LEU A 206 18.29 -19.25 -8.63
CA LEU A 206 19.32 -20.26 -8.86
C LEU A 206 20.52 -19.73 -9.62
N GLU A 207 20.33 -18.74 -10.49
CA GLU A 207 21.38 -18.07 -11.26
C GLU A 207 22.07 -16.93 -10.50
N LEU A 208 21.59 -16.60 -9.28
CA LEU A 208 22.07 -15.47 -8.51
C LEU A 208 23.47 -15.72 -7.96
N GLU A 209 24.40 -14.85 -8.30
CA GLU A 209 25.76 -14.84 -7.73
C GLU A 209 25.75 -14.14 -6.35
N TRP A 210 25.40 -14.88 -5.31
CA TRP A 210 25.22 -14.35 -3.95
C TRP A 210 26.43 -13.60 -3.41
N SER A 211 27.66 -14.00 -3.79
CA SER A 211 28.89 -13.35 -3.33
C SER A 211 29.16 -11.98 -3.97
N SER A 212 28.51 -11.68 -5.09
CA SER A 212 28.68 -10.40 -5.80
C SER A 212 27.76 -9.30 -5.25
N ILE A 213 26.74 -9.66 -4.46
CA ILE A 213 25.74 -8.75 -3.97
C ILE A 213 26.26 -7.93 -2.80
N SER A 214 26.12 -6.61 -2.88
CA SER A 214 26.58 -5.69 -1.85
C SER A 214 25.74 -5.76 -0.56
N THR A 215 26.35 -5.40 0.56
CA THR A 215 25.66 -5.28 1.85
C THR A 215 24.48 -4.31 1.80
N LYS A 216 24.56 -3.27 0.95
CA LYS A 216 23.45 -2.31 0.75
C LYS A 216 22.24 -2.98 0.08
N ALA A 217 22.46 -3.79 -0.94
CA ALA A 217 21.40 -4.51 -1.63
C ALA A 217 20.75 -5.57 -0.72
N TYR A 218 21.56 -6.32 0.07
CA TYR A 218 21.02 -7.20 1.12
C TYR A 218 20.22 -6.45 2.17
N GLY A 219 20.71 -5.32 2.65
CA GLY A 219 19.97 -4.45 3.57
C GLY A 219 18.63 -4.02 2.99
N GLY A 220 18.60 -3.67 1.71
CA GLY A 220 17.39 -3.34 0.96
C GLY A 220 16.40 -4.49 0.88
N LEU A 221 16.89 -5.69 0.59
CA LEU A 221 16.08 -6.91 0.54
C LEU A 221 15.45 -7.23 1.90
N ILE A 222 16.23 -7.20 2.98
CA ILE A 222 15.76 -7.44 4.35
C ILE A 222 14.74 -6.39 4.76
N TYR A 223 15.04 -5.10 4.54
CA TYR A 223 14.10 -4.00 4.82
C TYR A 223 12.77 -4.20 4.08
N SER A 224 12.85 -4.43 2.78
CA SER A 224 11.67 -4.55 1.94
C SER A 224 10.82 -5.78 2.30
N GLY A 225 11.45 -6.93 2.59
CA GLY A 225 10.75 -8.15 3.00
C GLY A 225 10.13 -8.05 4.39
N THR A 226 10.89 -7.58 5.38
CA THR A 226 10.44 -7.59 6.79
C THR A 226 9.55 -6.40 7.12
N LEU A 227 9.96 -5.18 6.78
CA LEU A 227 9.23 -3.95 7.13
C LEU A 227 8.13 -3.65 6.11
N SER A 228 8.47 -3.58 4.82
CA SER A 228 7.53 -3.08 3.81
C SER A 228 6.44 -4.09 3.45
N VAL A 229 6.77 -5.38 3.31
CA VAL A 229 5.77 -6.43 3.05
C VAL A 229 5.29 -7.06 4.36
N GLY A 230 6.18 -7.39 5.29
CA GLY A 230 5.80 -8.06 6.53
C GLY A 230 4.99 -7.16 7.46
N ILE A 231 5.64 -6.20 8.10
CA ILE A 231 5.03 -5.36 9.14
C ILE A 231 3.99 -4.39 8.56
N ALA A 232 4.30 -3.73 7.45
CA ALA A 232 3.41 -2.74 6.88
C ALA A 232 2.09 -3.35 6.40
N TYR A 233 2.08 -4.53 5.76
CA TYR A 233 0.85 -5.21 5.35
C TYR A 233 0.01 -5.66 6.55
N LEU A 234 0.65 -6.12 7.62
CA LEU A 234 -0.06 -6.44 8.87
C LEU A 234 -0.75 -5.20 9.45
N ILE A 235 -0.04 -4.07 9.54
CA ILE A 235 -0.59 -2.81 10.04
C ILE A 235 -1.70 -2.30 9.10
N TRP A 236 -1.50 -2.40 7.78
CA TRP A 236 -2.50 -2.05 6.77
C TRP A 236 -3.80 -2.82 6.96
N ASN A 237 -3.72 -4.15 7.04
CA ASN A 237 -4.87 -5.01 7.26
C ASN A 237 -5.56 -4.71 8.61
N ASN A 238 -4.80 -4.38 9.64
CA ASN A 238 -5.33 -3.95 10.93
C ASN A 238 -6.04 -2.59 10.83
N GLY A 239 -5.52 -1.67 10.01
CA GLY A 239 -6.16 -0.40 9.66
C GLY A 239 -7.52 -0.60 9.00
N ILE A 240 -7.59 -1.49 8.00
CA ILE A 240 -8.85 -1.85 7.33
C ILE A 240 -9.92 -2.30 8.33
N VAL A 241 -9.54 -3.12 9.32
CA VAL A 241 -10.46 -3.58 10.38
C VAL A 241 -10.91 -2.42 11.28
N LYS A 242 -9.98 -1.56 11.70
CA LYS A 242 -10.25 -0.56 12.75
C LYS A 242 -10.91 0.72 12.26
N ILE A 243 -10.52 1.21 11.08
CA ILE A 243 -10.98 2.50 10.57
C ILE A 243 -11.64 2.43 9.19
N GLY A 244 -11.72 1.23 8.59
CA GLY A 244 -12.31 1.02 7.27
C GLY A 244 -11.32 1.16 6.12
N ALA A 245 -11.70 0.62 4.95
CA ALA A 245 -10.83 0.53 3.79
C ALA A 245 -10.49 1.93 3.20
N VAL A 246 -11.50 2.79 3.01
CA VAL A 246 -11.32 4.12 2.41
C VAL A 246 -10.38 4.99 3.27
N ARG A 247 -10.63 5.04 4.59
CA ARG A 247 -9.78 5.82 5.50
C ARG A 247 -8.35 5.29 5.57
N THR A 248 -8.18 3.96 5.56
CA THR A 248 -6.85 3.35 5.53
C THR A 248 -6.11 3.73 4.26
N ALA A 249 -6.78 3.64 3.10
CA ALA A 249 -6.19 3.94 1.81
C ALA A 249 -5.69 5.40 1.70
N THR A 250 -6.39 6.38 2.30
CA THR A 250 -5.95 7.79 2.23
C THR A 250 -4.59 8.04 2.88
N TYR A 251 -4.15 7.19 3.83
CA TYR A 251 -2.80 7.32 4.41
C TYR A 251 -1.68 7.05 3.43
N GLN A 252 -1.94 6.34 2.33
CA GLN A 252 -0.94 6.11 1.29
C GLN A 252 -0.50 7.40 0.60
N ASN A 253 -1.36 8.40 0.54
CA ASN A 253 -1.03 9.72 0.00
C ASN A 253 -0.01 10.51 0.86
N LEU A 254 0.29 10.06 2.09
CA LEU A 254 1.42 10.60 2.87
C LEU A 254 2.79 10.19 2.30
N VAL A 255 2.86 9.14 1.49
CA VAL A 255 4.13 8.65 0.95
C VAL A 255 4.90 9.75 0.19
N PRO A 256 4.30 10.46 -0.78
CA PRO A 256 4.99 11.57 -1.45
C PRO A 256 5.31 12.74 -0.51
N VAL A 257 4.44 13.07 0.45
CA VAL A 257 4.69 14.11 1.45
C VAL A 257 5.91 13.79 2.31
N LEU A 258 6.03 12.54 2.73
CA LEU A 258 7.20 12.07 3.50
C LEU A 258 8.46 12.06 2.65
N GLY A 259 8.34 11.75 1.36
CA GLY A 259 9.44 11.88 0.40
C GLY A 259 10.00 13.30 0.36
N LEU A 260 9.14 14.33 0.32
CA LEU A 260 9.56 15.72 0.40
C LEU A 260 10.27 16.05 1.72
N ILE A 261 9.71 15.61 2.84
CA ILE A 261 10.31 15.85 4.17
C ILE A 261 11.72 15.24 4.23
N PHE A 262 11.90 14.03 3.72
CA PHE A 262 13.21 13.38 3.67
C PHE A 262 14.16 14.07 2.70
N GLY A 263 13.67 14.58 1.56
CA GLY A 263 14.46 15.41 0.64
C GLY A 263 15.02 16.66 1.33
N VAL A 264 14.19 17.40 2.03
CA VAL A 264 14.62 18.59 2.79
C VAL A 264 15.64 18.26 3.90
N ILE A 265 15.38 17.20 4.70
CA ILE A 265 16.20 16.91 5.89
C ILE A 265 17.53 16.23 5.51
N ILE A 266 17.54 15.39 4.46
CA ILE A 266 18.69 14.52 4.13
C ILE A 266 19.52 15.09 2.99
N LEU A 267 18.86 15.78 2.03
CA LEU A 267 19.48 16.27 0.80
C LEU A 267 19.55 17.80 0.72
N ASP A 268 19.13 18.51 1.79
CA ASP A 268 19.05 19.99 1.84
C ASP A 268 18.25 20.59 0.67
N GLU A 269 17.23 19.85 0.17
CA GLU A 269 16.38 20.31 -0.93
C GLU A 269 15.51 21.50 -0.53
N VAL A 270 15.34 22.46 -1.42
CA VAL A 270 14.43 23.60 -1.22
C VAL A 270 13.11 23.30 -1.89
N LEU A 271 12.03 23.29 -1.11
CA LEU A 271 10.70 23.01 -1.63
C LEU A 271 10.16 24.18 -2.46
N THR A 272 9.51 23.85 -3.56
CA THR A 272 8.75 24.82 -4.36
C THR A 272 7.40 25.14 -3.71
N LEU A 273 6.80 26.26 -4.11
CA LEU A 273 5.46 26.64 -3.65
C LEU A 273 4.41 25.55 -3.95
N PHE A 274 4.49 24.91 -5.11
CA PHE A 274 3.59 23.80 -5.50
C PHE A 274 3.72 22.60 -4.56
N GLN A 275 4.94 22.27 -4.13
CA GLN A 275 5.18 21.17 -3.17
C GLN A 275 4.61 21.50 -1.79
N TYR A 276 4.73 22.73 -1.30
CA TYR A 276 4.09 23.14 -0.04
C TYR A 276 2.56 23.07 -0.12
N ILE A 277 1.95 23.65 -1.17
CA ILE A 277 0.49 23.61 -1.37
C ILE A 277 0.01 22.16 -1.51
N GLY A 278 0.74 21.33 -2.25
CA GLY A 278 0.45 19.92 -2.45
C GLY A 278 0.47 19.15 -1.13
N ALA A 279 1.51 19.33 -0.32
CA ALA A 279 1.62 18.68 0.99
C ALA A 279 0.47 19.07 1.94
N LEU A 280 0.11 20.35 2.00
CA LEU A 280 -1.03 20.83 2.78
C LEU A 280 -2.35 20.25 2.27
N SER A 281 -2.54 20.15 0.94
CA SER A 281 -3.72 19.55 0.32
C SER A 281 -3.86 18.06 0.67
N VAL A 282 -2.76 17.30 0.65
CA VAL A 282 -2.75 15.89 1.08
C VAL A 282 -3.19 15.76 2.53
N ILE A 283 -2.62 16.56 3.43
CA ILE A 283 -2.96 16.52 4.87
C ILE A 283 -4.43 16.90 5.08
N ALA A 284 -4.90 17.97 4.43
CA ALA A 284 -6.30 18.38 4.49
C ALA A 284 -7.24 17.27 3.98
N GLY A 285 -6.91 16.62 2.86
CA GLY A 285 -7.67 15.51 2.30
C GLY A 285 -7.76 14.31 3.24
N ILE A 286 -6.67 13.93 3.90
CA ILE A 286 -6.67 12.86 4.91
C ILE A 286 -7.56 13.23 6.10
N VAL A 287 -7.46 14.47 6.60
CA VAL A 287 -8.30 14.95 7.71
C VAL A 287 -9.79 14.91 7.32
N MET A 288 -10.14 15.43 6.13
CA MET A 288 -11.52 15.41 5.62
C MET A 288 -12.08 13.98 5.50
N ALA A 289 -11.28 13.03 4.97
CA ALA A 289 -11.69 11.63 4.84
C ALA A 289 -11.93 10.95 6.21
N ARG A 290 -11.35 11.49 7.29
CA ARG A 290 -11.49 10.98 8.67
C ARG A 290 -12.68 11.55 9.44
N LEU A 291 -13.24 12.66 9.03
CA LEU A 291 -14.33 13.30 9.77
C LEU A 291 -15.52 12.33 9.91
N PRO A 292 -16.10 12.22 11.11
CA PRO A 292 -17.26 11.38 11.32
C PRO A 292 -18.45 11.96 10.56
N VAL A 293 -19.20 11.10 9.88
CA VAL A 293 -20.51 11.48 9.34
C VAL A 293 -21.45 11.67 10.52
N LYS A 294 -22.01 12.84 10.68
CA LYS A 294 -23.19 13.01 11.54
C LYS A 294 -24.27 12.06 11.00
N LYS A 295 -24.62 11.01 11.75
CA LYS A 295 -25.87 10.31 11.54
C LYS A 295 -26.94 11.37 11.76
N ASN A 296 -27.66 11.74 10.71
CA ASN A 296 -28.93 12.42 10.89
C ASN A 296 -29.77 11.49 11.77
N LEU A 297 -29.95 11.86 13.01
CA LEU A 297 -30.96 11.25 13.86
C LEU A 297 -32.27 11.45 13.08
N VAL A 298 -32.74 10.38 12.45
CA VAL A 298 -34.15 10.35 12.00
C VAL A 298 -34.93 10.53 13.28
N THR A 299 -35.43 11.74 13.49
CA THR A 299 -36.42 12.00 14.54
C THR A 299 -37.55 11.00 14.31
N PRO A 300 -37.93 10.19 15.32
CA PRO A 300 -39.07 9.32 15.17
C PRO A 300 -40.25 10.20 14.78
N ASN A 301 -40.99 9.80 13.75
CA ASN A 301 -42.19 10.48 13.33
C ASN A 301 -43.17 10.48 14.52
N PRO A 302 -43.54 11.65 15.07
CA PRO A 302 -44.43 11.71 16.25
C PRO A 302 -45.89 11.31 15.95
N LEU A 303 -46.19 10.81 14.74
CA LEU A 303 -47.53 10.43 14.29
C LEU A 303 -47.74 8.91 14.13
N SER A 304 -46.93 8.08 14.80
CA SER A 304 -47.13 6.62 14.82
C SER A 304 -47.54 6.12 16.20
N GLU A 305 -48.53 6.77 16.80
CA GLU A 305 -49.37 6.20 17.87
C GLU A 305 -50.84 6.10 17.37
#